data_0684fd9b2842d8fabc296f10a2317a86
#
_entry.id   0684fd9b2842d8fabc296f10a2317a86
#
_cell.length_a   1.000
_cell.length_b   1.000
_cell.length_c   1.000
_cell.angle_alpha   90.00
_cell.angle_beta   90.00
_cell.angle_gamma   90.00
#
_symmetry.space_group_name_H-M   'P 1'
#
loop_
_entity.id
_entity.type
_entity.pdbx_description
1 polymer ?
#
loop_
_entity_poly.entity_id
_entity_poly.type
_entity_poly.pdbx_seq_one_letter_code
_entity_poly.pdbx_strand_id
1 'polypeptide(L)'
;SEAIDMAPSGIILSPGPCDPNQAGICLELTLSAAENNIPLLGVCLGHQTIAQAFGAKITRCHEIIHGKLGEIHHDNEGILEGVPQAFNATRYHSLIVSQEKLPYEIRKTAWLKDGTIMGIAHNNYPMYGVQFHPESIASQYGYQLISNFFDKTGIKI
;
A
#
# COMPACT_ATOMS: atom_id res chain seq x y z
N SER A 1 -8.51 -13.18 -13.97
CA SER A 1 -8.65 -11.83 -14.54
C SER A 1 -7.68 -11.65 -15.69
N GLU A 2 -7.97 -10.71 -16.58
CA GLU A 2 -7.10 -10.41 -17.72
C GLU A 2 -5.68 -10.03 -17.26
N ALA A 3 -5.55 -9.29 -16.17
CA ALA A 3 -4.26 -8.89 -15.63
C ALA A 3 -3.42 -10.09 -15.21
N ILE A 4 -4.01 -11.09 -14.59
CA ILE A 4 -3.32 -12.31 -14.19
C ILE A 4 -2.98 -13.17 -15.40
N ASP A 5 -3.88 -13.23 -16.40
CA ASP A 5 -3.68 -14.01 -17.63
C ASP A 5 -2.49 -13.48 -18.45
N MET A 6 -2.12 -12.22 -18.26
CA MET A 6 -0.91 -11.63 -18.87
C MET A 6 0.39 -12.13 -18.23
N ALA A 7 0.31 -12.93 -17.17
CA ALA A 7 1.44 -13.47 -16.41
C ALA A 7 2.45 -12.37 -15.99
N PRO A 8 2.00 -11.32 -15.29
CA PRO A 8 2.89 -10.22 -14.91
C PRO A 8 3.92 -10.67 -13.86
N SER A 9 5.08 -10.04 -13.87
CA SER A 9 6.10 -10.25 -12.83
C SER A 9 5.74 -9.56 -11.52
N GLY A 10 4.88 -8.55 -11.58
CA GLY A 10 4.36 -7.82 -10.43
C GLY A 10 3.28 -6.85 -10.86
N ILE A 11 2.53 -6.35 -9.89
CA ILE A 11 1.40 -5.45 -10.11
C ILE A 11 1.54 -4.26 -9.18
N ILE A 12 1.28 -3.06 -9.70
CA ILE A 12 1.14 -1.85 -8.89
C ILE A 12 -0.30 -1.37 -9.03
N LEU A 13 -1.04 -1.37 -7.92
CA LEU A 13 -2.38 -0.79 -7.85
C LEU A 13 -2.25 0.65 -7.42
N SER A 14 -2.36 1.57 -8.37
CA SER A 14 -2.34 2.99 -8.06
C SER A 14 -3.76 3.56 -8.03
N PRO A 15 -3.95 4.71 -7.37
CA PRO A 15 -5.26 5.31 -7.31
C PRO A 15 -5.69 5.81 -8.69
N GLY A 16 -6.95 5.58 -9.00
CA GLY A 16 -7.63 6.14 -10.15
C GLY A 16 -9.01 6.60 -9.73
N PRO A 17 -9.78 7.23 -10.60
CA PRO A 17 -11.17 7.54 -10.29
C PRO A 17 -11.91 6.22 -10.09
N CYS A 18 -12.17 5.86 -8.84
CA CYS A 18 -12.85 4.61 -8.50
C CYS A 18 -14.34 4.80 -8.38
N ASP A 19 -15.06 4.10 -9.25
CA ASP A 19 -16.46 3.81 -9.00
C ASP A 19 -16.56 2.46 -8.24
N PRO A 20 -17.73 2.08 -7.72
CA PRO A 20 -17.92 0.84 -7.00
C PRO A 20 -17.56 -0.42 -7.80
N ASN A 21 -17.70 -0.38 -9.11
CA ASN A 21 -17.36 -1.51 -9.98
C ASN A 21 -15.84 -1.74 -10.04
N GLN A 22 -15.08 -0.67 -10.10
CA GLN A 22 -13.62 -0.75 -10.12
C GLN A 22 -13.06 -1.23 -8.78
N ALA A 23 -13.67 -0.85 -7.67
CA ALA A 23 -13.28 -1.34 -6.35
C ALA A 23 -13.42 -2.87 -6.25
N GLY A 24 -14.53 -3.43 -6.79
CA GLY A 24 -14.72 -4.87 -6.83
C GLY A 24 -13.67 -5.59 -7.67
N ILE A 25 -13.31 -5.04 -8.82
CA ILE A 25 -12.27 -5.58 -9.70
C ILE A 25 -10.90 -5.58 -8.98
N CYS A 26 -10.59 -4.50 -8.27
CA CYS A 26 -9.34 -4.40 -7.52
C CYS A 26 -9.26 -5.42 -6.38
N LEU A 27 -10.37 -5.70 -5.69
CA LEU A 27 -10.44 -6.74 -4.68
C LEU A 27 -10.19 -8.12 -5.28
N GLU A 28 -10.85 -8.45 -6.38
CA GLU A 28 -10.66 -9.71 -7.08
C GLU A 28 -9.22 -9.88 -7.57
N LEU A 29 -8.64 -8.81 -8.13
CA LEU A 29 -7.26 -8.82 -8.60
C LEU A 29 -6.28 -9.09 -7.45
N THR A 30 -6.51 -8.46 -6.30
CA THR A 30 -5.68 -8.65 -5.12
C THR A 30 -5.70 -10.11 -4.66
N LEU A 31 -6.89 -10.71 -4.56
CA LEU A 31 -7.03 -12.11 -4.17
C LEU A 31 -6.41 -13.06 -5.19
N SER A 32 -6.60 -12.79 -6.48
CA SER A 32 -6.02 -13.60 -7.55
C SER A 32 -4.48 -13.50 -7.56
N ALA A 33 -3.93 -12.30 -7.31
CA ALA A 33 -2.50 -12.12 -7.19
C ALA A 33 -1.92 -12.92 -6.02
N ALA A 34 -2.63 -12.95 -4.89
CA ALA A 34 -2.24 -13.77 -3.74
C ALA A 34 -2.20 -15.26 -4.08
N GLU A 35 -3.27 -15.77 -4.69
CA GLU A 35 -3.36 -17.18 -5.11
C GLU A 35 -2.25 -17.58 -6.07
N ASN A 36 -1.82 -16.68 -6.94
CA ASN A 36 -0.78 -16.91 -7.94
C ASN A 36 0.60 -16.46 -7.47
N ASN A 37 0.71 -16.02 -6.21
CA ASN A 37 1.94 -15.52 -5.59
C ASN A 37 2.61 -14.41 -6.41
N ILE A 38 1.81 -13.52 -6.99
CA ILE A 38 2.30 -12.40 -7.79
C ILE A 38 2.54 -11.19 -6.86
N PRO A 39 3.75 -10.60 -6.88
CA PRO A 39 4.04 -9.40 -6.08
C PRO A 39 3.10 -8.25 -6.42
N LEU A 40 2.62 -7.57 -5.37
CA LEU A 40 1.66 -6.48 -5.53
C LEU A 40 1.99 -5.34 -4.57
N LEU A 41 2.07 -4.13 -5.11
CA LEU A 41 2.22 -2.90 -4.35
C LEU A 41 0.95 -2.05 -4.54
N GLY A 42 0.28 -1.76 -3.45
CA GLY A 42 -0.89 -0.88 -3.45
C GLY A 42 -0.54 0.52 -2.97
N VAL A 43 -0.97 1.53 -3.72
CA VAL A 43 -0.75 2.94 -3.40
C VAL A 43 -2.09 3.60 -3.12
N CYS A 44 -2.22 4.24 -1.98
CA CYS A 44 -3.42 4.94 -1.53
C CYS A 44 -4.66 4.02 -1.54
N LEU A 45 -5.50 4.10 -2.55
CA LEU A 45 -6.67 3.23 -2.69
C LEU A 45 -6.27 1.75 -2.83
N GLY A 46 -5.18 1.47 -3.52
CA GLY A 46 -4.64 0.10 -3.63
C GLY A 46 -4.19 -0.47 -2.29
N HIS A 47 -3.62 0.35 -1.43
CA HIS A 47 -3.27 0.00 -0.06
C HIS A 47 -4.53 -0.40 0.74
N GLN A 48 -5.58 0.42 0.66
CA GLN A 48 -6.85 0.14 1.32
C GLN A 48 -7.51 -1.14 0.79
N THR A 49 -7.40 -1.37 -0.52
CA THR A 49 -7.93 -2.56 -1.18
C THR A 49 -7.23 -3.83 -0.68
N ILE A 50 -5.91 -3.81 -0.55
CA ILE A 50 -5.15 -4.94 0.01
C ILE A 50 -5.62 -5.23 1.44
N ALA A 51 -5.69 -4.20 2.26
CA ALA A 51 -6.14 -4.34 3.65
C ALA A 51 -7.54 -4.96 3.72
N GLN A 52 -8.46 -4.44 2.93
CA GLN A 52 -9.84 -4.89 2.90
C GLN A 52 -9.97 -6.33 2.39
N ALA A 53 -9.18 -6.71 1.39
CA ALA A 53 -9.20 -8.05 0.81
C ALA A 53 -8.89 -9.13 1.86
N PHE A 54 -8.09 -8.80 2.87
CA PHE A 54 -7.70 -9.71 3.94
C PHE A 54 -8.43 -9.46 5.26
N GLY A 55 -9.50 -8.66 5.22
CA GLY A 55 -10.41 -8.51 6.36
C GLY A 55 -10.18 -7.30 7.25
N ALA A 56 -9.27 -6.40 6.90
CA ALA A 56 -9.10 -5.16 7.65
C ALA A 56 -10.29 -4.23 7.43
N LYS A 57 -10.56 -3.41 8.42
CA LYS A 57 -11.63 -2.43 8.36
C LYS A 57 -11.09 -1.10 7.82
N ILE A 58 -11.83 -0.50 6.89
CA ILE A 58 -11.55 0.84 6.37
C ILE A 58 -12.48 1.82 7.07
N THR A 59 -11.92 2.88 7.62
CA THR A 59 -12.67 3.89 8.36
C THR A 59 -12.37 5.29 7.82
N ARG A 60 -13.19 6.27 8.20
CA ARG A 60 -12.94 7.66 7.87
C ARG A 60 -11.76 8.20 8.67
N CYS A 61 -10.90 8.92 7.99
CA CYS A 61 -9.91 9.76 8.66
C CYS A 61 -10.65 10.89 9.39
N HIS A 62 -10.11 11.34 10.51
CA HIS A 62 -10.71 12.44 11.28
C HIS A 62 -10.70 13.78 10.52
N GLU A 63 -9.92 13.87 9.44
CA GLU A 63 -9.94 15.01 8.52
C GLU A 63 -9.76 14.53 7.08
N ILE A 64 -10.24 15.33 6.11
CA ILE A 64 -9.99 15.06 4.69
C ILE A 64 -8.59 15.58 4.36
N ILE A 65 -7.73 14.68 3.88
CA ILE A 65 -6.34 15.02 3.53
C ILE A 65 -6.24 15.21 2.01
N HIS A 66 -5.79 16.39 1.62
CA HIS A 66 -5.65 16.74 0.21
C HIS A 66 -4.33 17.47 -0.04
N GLY A 67 -3.34 16.74 -0.52
CA GLY A 67 -2.02 17.28 -0.83
C GLY A 67 -1.17 17.68 0.39
N LYS A 68 -1.49 17.16 1.56
CA LYS A 68 -0.75 17.42 2.79
C LYS A 68 0.47 16.51 2.88
N LEU A 69 1.58 17.05 3.35
CA LEU A 69 2.73 16.23 3.72
C LEU A 69 2.49 15.57 5.08
N GLY A 70 2.84 14.30 5.18
CA GLY A 70 2.86 13.56 6.43
C GLY A 70 4.26 13.09 6.75
N GLU A 71 4.62 13.11 8.02
CA GLU A 71 5.89 12.57 8.51
C GLU A 71 5.73 11.08 8.76
N ILE A 72 6.44 10.26 7.98
CA ILE A 72 6.26 8.81 7.96
C ILE A 72 7.30 8.14 8.83
N HIS A 73 6.84 7.45 9.87
CA HIS A 73 7.64 6.56 10.70
C HIS A 73 7.42 5.13 10.24
N HIS A 74 8.41 4.27 10.37
CA HIS A 74 8.29 2.90 9.86
C HIS A 74 9.21 1.91 10.59
N ASP A 75 9.02 0.63 10.29
CA ASP A 75 9.73 -0.49 10.93
C ASP A 75 11.07 -0.83 10.27
N ASN A 76 11.46 -0.12 9.20
CA ASN A 76 12.69 -0.35 8.45
C ASN A 76 12.76 -1.77 7.83
N GLU A 77 11.63 -2.33 7.48
CA GLU A 77 11.53 -3.67 6.89
C GLU A 77 10.83 -3.64 5.53
N GLY A 78 11.02 -4.68 4.73
CA GLY A 78 10.39 -4.83 3.43
C GLY A 78 10.74 -3.68 2.50
N ILE A 79 9.72 -3.06 1.92
CA ILE A 79 9.91 -1.95 0.97
C ILE A 79 10.42 -0.67 1.64
N LEU A 80 10.42 -0.60 2.96
CA LEU A 80 10.90 0.55 3.73
C LEU A 80 12.32 0.36 4.27
N GLU A 81 12.95 -0.78 3.97
CA GLU A 81 14.31 -1.06 4.42
C GLU A 81 15.30 -0.02 3.88
N GLY A 82 16.09 0.55 4.77
CA GLY A 82 17.10 1.54 4.42
C GLY A 82 16.57 2.94 4.13
N VAL A 83 15.27 3.14 4.18
CA VAL A 83 14.67 4.47 4.04
C VAL A 83 14.84 5.21 5.38
N PRO A 84 15.30 6.47 5.38
CA PRO A 84 15.41 7.25 6.61
C PRO A 84 14.08 7.35 7.35
N GLN A 85 14.13 7.38 8.69
CA GLN A 85 12.93 7.59 9.51
C GLN A 85 12.43 9.02 9.37
N ALA A 86 11.13 9.20 9.65
CA ALA A 86 10.49 10.50 9.67
C ALA A 86 10.61 11.26 8.34
N PHE A 87 10.51 10.54 7.23
CA PHE A 87 10.52 11.18 5.91
C PHE A 87 9.14 11.78 5.59
N ASN A 88 9.13 12.81 4.75
CA ASN A 88 7.89 13.46 4.32
C ASN A 88 7.34 12.80 3.06
N ALA A 89 6.03 12.56 3.04
CA ALA A 89 5.34 12.03 1.87
C ALA A 89 3.98 12.70 1.71
N THR A 90 3.57 12.84 0.45
CA THR A 90 2.30 13.48 0.10
C THR A 90 1.12 12.54 0.34
N ARG A 91 0.07 13.09 0.92
CA ARG A 91 -1.15 12.36 1.29
C ARG A 91 -2.37 12.98 0.61
N TYR A 92 -3.20 12.10 0.04
CA TYR A 92 -4.50 12.45 -0.57
C TYR A 92 -5.50 11.37 -0.17
N HIS A 93 -6.15 11.49 1.00
CA HIS A 93 -7.10 10.46 1.41
C HIS A 93 -8.12 10.98 2.43
N SER A 94 -9.31 10.41 2.39
CA SER A 94 -10.37 10.62 3.38
C SER A 94 -10.63 9.35 4.19
N LEU A 95 -10.07 8.23 3.76
CA LEU A 95 -10.22 6.92 4.40
C LEU A 95 -8.86 6.41 4.83
N ILE A 96 -8.86 5.57 5.85
CA ILE A 96 -7.65 4.93 6.39
C ILE A 96 -7.95 3.48 6.75
N VAL A 97 -6.91 2.67 6.83
CA VAL A 97 -7.01 1.34 7.41
C VAL A 97 -7.09 1.49 8.92
N SER A 98 -8.12 0.91 9.54
CA SER A 98 -8.32 1.00 10.98
C SER A 98 -7.23 0.24 11.73
N GLN A 99 -6.73 0.84 12.80
CA GLN A 99 -5.80 0.18 13.71
C GLN A 99 -6.51 -0.85 14.59
N GLU A 100 -7.83 -0.72 14.73
CA GLU A 100 -8.62 -1.65 15.52
C GLU A 100 -8.81 -2.97 14.76
N LYS A 101 -8.55 -4.08 15.43
CA LYS A 101 -8.77 -5.43 14.88
C LYS A 101 -8.09 -5.64 13.53
N LEU A 102 -6.85 -5.17 13.39
CA LEU A 102 -6.06 -5.46 12.20
C LEU A 102 -5.89 -6.98 12.09
N PRO A 103 -6.23 -7.60 10.92
CA PRO A 103 -6.10 -9.05 10.77
C PRO A 103 -4.67 -9.51 11.02
N TYR A 104 -4.53 -10.71 11.53
CA TYR A 104 -3.25 -11.31 11.83
C TYR A 104 -2.35 -11.45 10.59
N GLU A 105 -2.94 -11.59 9.40
CA GLU A 105 -2.21 -11.70 8.14
C GLU A 105 -1.57 -10.38 7.69
N ILE A 106 -2.04 -9.25 8.22
CA ILE A 106 -1.59 -7.91 7.84
C ILE A 106 -0.83 -7.29 8.99
N ARG A 107 0.40 -6.83 8.74
CA ARG A 107 1.15 -6.08 9.73
C ARG A 107 1.27 -4.61 9.32
N LYS A 108 1.26 -3.74 10.31
CA LYS A 108 1.52 -2.32 10.13
C LYS A 108 3.03 -2.12 9.94
N THR A 109 3.41 -1.46 8.86
CA THR A 109 4.83 -1.20 8.54
C THR A 109 5.21 0.27 8.65
N ALA A 110 4.25 1.17 8.51
CA ALA A 110 4.49 2.60 8.59
C ALA A 110 3.30 3.31 9.24
N TRP A 111 3.57 4.44 9.89
CA TRP A 111 2.55 5.17 10.66
C TRP A 111 2.89 6.64 10.80
N LEU A 112 1.89 7.45 11.11
CA LEU A 112 2.06 8.84 11.55
C LEU A 112 2.26 8.89 13.07
N LYS A 113 2.63 10.05 13.58
CA LYS A 113 2.83 10.28 15.01
C LYS A 113 1.61 9.91 15.86
N ASP A 114 0.40 10.13 15.33
CA ASP A 114 -0.85 9.79 16.02
C ASP A 114 -1.22 8.30 15.89
N GLY A 115 -0.38 7.51 15.22
CA GLY A 115 -0.59 6.08 15.02
C GLY A 115 -1.36 5.71 13.75
N THR A 116 -1.84 6.68 12.98
CA THR A 116 -2.54 6.39 11.72
C THR A 116 -1.68 5.52 10.81
N ILE A 117 -2.25 4.43 10.30
CA ILE A 117 -1.51 3.48 9.46
C ILE A 117 -1.18 4.12 8.11
N MET A 118 0.09 4.13 7.76
CA MET A 118 0.61 4.66 6.50
C MET A 118 1.24 3.59 5.62
N GLY A 119 1.46 2.40 6.15
CA GLY A 119 2.00 1.27 5.40
C GLY A 119 1.58 -0.05 6.00
N ILE A 120 1.39 -1.03 5.13
CA ILE A 120 1.05 -2.41 5.52
C ILE A 120 1.88 -3.40 4.69
N ALA A 121 2.00 -4.62 5.19
CA ALA A 121 2.54 -5.75 4.45
C ALA A 121 1.78 -7.01 4.85
N HIS A 122 1.63 -7.92 3.89
CA HIS A 122 1.09 -9.25 4.18
C HIS A 122 2.20 -10.13 4.76
N ASN A 123 1.88 -10.95 5.74
CA ASN A 123 2.88 -11.80 6.39
C ASN A 123 3.32 -13.00 5.54
N ASN A 124 2.48 -13.44 4.60
CA ASN A 124 2.73 -14.66 3.81
C ASN A 124 2.86 -14.43 2.32
N TYR A 125 2.28 -13.35 1.79
CA TYR A 125 2.31 -13.04 0.36
C TYR A 125 3.18 -11.82 0.09
N PRO A 126 3.77 -11.69 -1.12
CA PRO A 126 4.60 -10.53 -1.47
C PRO A 126 3.73 -9.31 -1.79
N MET A 127 2.97 -8.86 -0.81
CA MET A 127 2.04 -7.75 -0.93
C MET A 127 2.36 -6.66 0.07
N TYR A 128 2.43 -5.43 -0.45
CA TYR A 128 2.78 -4.24 0.32
C TYR A 128 1.81 -3.11 -0.01
N GLY A 129 1.52 -2.26 0.95
CA GLY A 129 0.68 -1.10 0.73
C GLY A 129 1.23 0.14 1.40
N VAL A 130 1.06 1.29 0.74
CA VAL A 130 1.37 2.60 1.32
C VAL A 130 0.18 3.54 1.12
N GLN A 131 -0.19 4.27 2.17
CA GLN A 131 -1.31 5.20 2.11
C GLN A 131 -0.92 6.50 1.41
N PHE A 132 0.34 6.85 1.45
CA PHE A 132 0.87 8.06 0.81
C PHE A 132 1.22 7.78 -0.66
N HIS A 133 1.58 8.84 -1.38
CA HIS A 133 1.93 8.78 -2.81
C HIS A 133 3.44 8.85 -2.99
N PRO A 134 4.15 7.70 -3.12
CA PRO A 134 5.60 7.71 -3.30
C PRO A 134 6.03 8.32 -4.63
N GLU A 135 5.16 8.30 -5.63
CA GLU A 135 5.42 8.86 -6.97
C GLU A 135 5.34 10.38 -7.01
N SER A 136 4.75 11.00 -5.99
CA SER A 136 4.61 12.46 -5.93
C SER A 136 5.96 13.13 -5.78
N ILE A 137 6.16 14.24 -6.49
CA ILE A 137 7.42 14.99 -6.47
C ILE A 137 7.75 15.54 -5.07
N ALA A 138 6.74 15.79 -4.25
CA ALA A 138 6.91 16.27 -2.88
C ALA A 138 7.19 15.15 -1.88
N SER A 139 7.06 13.88 -2.27
CA SER A 139 7.39 12.75 -1.43
C SER A 139 8.88 12.46 -1.47
N GLN A 140 9.48 12.26 -0.30
CA GLN A 140 10.89 11.88 -0.19
C GLN A 140 11.04 10.37 -0.35
N TYR A 141 12.15 9.94 -0.92
CA TYR A 141 12.55 8.52 -1.03
C TYR A 141 11.56 7.60 -1.76
N GLY A 142 10.64 8.16 -2.53
CA GLY A 142 9.67 7.34 -3.26
C GLY A 142 10.32 6.38 -4.25
N TYR A 143 11.36 6.82 -4.95
CA TYR A 143 12.12 5.97 -5.87
C TYR A 143 12.77 4.79 -5.15
N GLN A 144 13.38 5.04 -3.98
CA GLN A 144 14.02 3.97 -3.18
C GLN A 144 12.97 2.94 -2.72
N LEU A 145 11.80 3.39 -2.32
CA LEU A 145 10.72 2.53 -1.89
C LEU A 145 10.27 1.59 -3.02
N ILE A 146 10.08 2.13 -4.21
CA ILE A 146 9.68 1.35 -5.38
C ILE A 146 10.80 0.40 -5.80
N SER A 147 12.05 0.85 -5.77
CA SER A 147 13.23 0.01 -6.04
C SER A 147 13.29 -1.16 -5.05
N ASN A 148 13.03 -0.90 -3.76
CA ASN A 148 12.96 -1.94 -2.74
C ASN A 148 11.87 -2.98 -3.06
N PHE A 149 10.74 -2.55 -3.57
CA PHE A 149 9.68 -3.47 -3.97
C PHE A 149 10.17 -4.45 -5.03
N PHE A 150 10.86 -3.96 -6.05
CA PHE A 150 11.43 -4.82 -7.08
C PHE A 150 12.49 -5.77 -6.51
N ASP A 151 13.38 -5.25 -5.67
CA ASP A 151 14.45 -6.04 -5.07
C ASP A 151 13.92 -7.15 -4.16
N LYS A 152 12.97 -6.81 -3.29
CA LYS A 152 12.40 -7.75 -2.31
C LYS A 152 11.56 -8.84 -2.96
N THR A 153 11.01 -8.58 -4.13
CA THR A 153 10.13 -9.51 -4.84
C THR A 153 10.83 -10.23 -5.99
N GLY A 154 12.11 -9.94 -6.24
CA GLY A 154 12.89 -10.58 -7.29
C GLY A 154 12.54 -10.12 -8.70
N ILE A 155 11.81 -9.01 -8.84
CA ILE A 155 11.48 -8.44 -10.15
C ILE A 155 12.73 -7.76 -10.71
N LYS A 156 13.12 -8.15 -11.91
CA LYS A 156 14.23 -7.52 -12.64
C LYS A 156 13.69 -6.47 -13.59
N ILE A 157 14.31 -5.32 -13.58
CA ILE A 157 14.00 -4.23 -14.50
C ILE A 157 15.05 -4.19 -15.58
#